data_6536c374c5c811db3bbc665e906617d9
#
_entry.id   6536c374c5c811db3bbc665e906617d9
#
_cell.length_a   1.000
_cell.length_b   1.000
_cell.length_c   1.000
_cell.angle_alpha   90.00
_cell.angle_beta   90.00
_cell.angle_gamma   90.00
#
_symmetry.space_group_name_H-M   'P 1'
#
loop_
_entity.id
_entity.type
_entity.pdbx_description
1 polymer ?
#
loop_
_entity_poly.entity_id
_entity_poly.type
_entity_poly.pdbx_seq_one_letter_code
_entity_poly.pdbx_strand_id
1 'polypeptide(L)'
;MGLDMYAYRHKGEVYKNPREVRGEETRPQFEEIAYWRKHNRLQGFMENKFNKRHDGKQLEWNSFNCVPLYLTKEDLDELEKAIKSRQLPETGGFFFGQDSYTWEGEQEDMKAYDLEFVKKAKESLEQGYKVFYECWW
;
A
#
# COMPACT_ATOMS: atom_id res chain seq x y z
N MET A 1 6.92 7.26 -16.72
CA MET A 1 5.77 6.75 -15.99
C MET A 1 6.16 5.44 -15.31
N GLY A 2 5.78 5.26 -14.07
CA GLY A 2 6.08 4.09 -13.31
C GLY A 2 5.23 4.04 -12.05
N LEU A 3 5.28 2.93 -11.35
CA LEU A 3 4.53 2.75 -10.11
C LEU A 3 5.35 3.25 -8.93
N ASP A 4 4.90 4.34 -8.32
CA ASP A 4 5.41 4.83 -7.04
C ASP A 4 4.41 4.51 -5.94
N MET A 5 4.92 4.02 -4.82
CA MET A 5 4.10 3.48 -3.74
C MET A 5 4.56 4.05 -2.41
N TYR A 6 3.59 4.49 -1.60
CA TYR A 6 3.87 5.16 -0.33
C TYR A 6 3.01 4.59 0.77
N ALA A 7 3.54 4.60 1.99
CA ALA A 7 2.73 4.37 3.18
C ALA A 7 2.96 5.52 4.15
N TYR A 8 1.87 6.01 4.73
CA TYR A 8 1.86 7.16 5.62
C TYR A 8 1.11 6.84 6.91
N ARG A 9 1.44 7.58 7.95
CA ARG A 9 0.67 7.57 9.19
C ARG A 9 0.26 8.99 9.58
N HIS A 10 -0.86 9.11 10.28
CA HIS A 10 -1.32 10.40 10.80
C HIS A 10 -2.26 10.21 11.97
N LYS A 11 -2.47 11.28 12.73
CA LYS A 11 -3.47 11.32 13.81
C LYS A 11 -4.76 11.91 13.27
N GLY A 12 -5.85 11.67 13.98
CA GLY A 12 -7.15 12.26 13.65
C GLY A 12 -8.01 11.39 12.77
N GLU A 13 -8.94 12.02 12.06
CA GLU A 13 -9.92 11.32 11.24
C GLU A 13 -9.32 10.78 9.94
N VAL A 14 -9.98 9.76 9.39
CA VAL A 14 -9.61 9.18 8.11
C VAL A 14 -9.68 10.24 7.01
N TYR A 15 -8.60 10.35 6.24
CA TYR A 15 -8.51 11.25 5.11
C TYR A 15 -9.32 10.69 3.93
N LYS A 16 -10.24 11.49 3.43
CA LYS A 16 -11.04 11.10 2.27
C LYS A 16 -10.22 11.19 0.98
N ASN A 17 -10.72 10.53 -0.07
CA ASN A 17 -10.10 10.54 -1.38
C ASN A 17 -9.66 11.96 -1.78
N PRO A 18 -8.36 12.16 -2.11
CA PRO A 18 -7.85 13.47 -2.51
C PRO A 18 -8.58 14.10 -3.72
N ARG A 19 -9.21 13.26 -4.53
CA ARG A 19 -10.00 13.74 -5.67
C ARG A 19 -11.30 14.45 -5.24
N GLU A 20 -11.79 14.13 -4.04
CA GLU A 20 -13.01 14.70 -3.47
C GLU A 20 -12.74 15.92 -2.58
N VAL A 21 -11.49 16.06 -2.13
CA VAL A 21 -11.08 17.13 -1.23
C VAL A 21 -10.28 18.17 -2.01
N ARG A 22 -10.84 19.36 -2.13
CA ARG A 22 -10.13 20.48 -2.75
C ARG A 22 -9.59 21.41 -1.65
N GLY A 23 -8.27 21.62 -1.66
CA GLY A 23 -7.60 22.57 -0.79
C GLY A 23 -6.61 21.92 0.17
N GLU A 24 -5.51 22.62 0.41
CA GLU A 24 -4.43 22.17 1.30
C GLU A 24 -4.85 22.21 2.77
N GLU A 25 -5.84 23.00 3.11
CA GLU A 25 -6.30 23.26 4.47
C GLU A 25 -6.85 22.02 5.17
N THR A 26 -7.23 20.99 4.41
CA THR A 26 -7.82 19.77 4.94
C THR A 26 -6.85 18.59 5.00
N ARG A 27 -5.62 18.78 4.55
CA ARG A 27 -4.59 17.72 4.61
C ARG A 27 -4.03 17.60 6.03
N PRO A 28 -4.26 16.48 6.72
CA PRO A 28 -3.53 16.22 7.95
C PRO A 28 -2.04 16.10 7.65
N GLN A 29 -1.21 16.28 8.65
CA GLN A 29 0.23 16.10 8.50
C GLN A 29 0.52 14.61 8.38
N PHE A 30 0.85 14.16 7.18
CA PHE A 30 1.22 12.78 6.92
C PHE A 30 2.71 12.58 7.16
N GLU A 31 3.04 11.53 7.89
CA GLU A 31 4.41 11.09 8.07
C GLU A 31 4.63 9.84 7.22
N GLU A 32 5.58 9.91 6.28
CA GLU A 32 5.92 8.77 5.44
C GLU A 32 6.64 7.72 6.26
N ILE A 33 6.14 6.50 6.25
CA ILE A 33 6.77 5.38 6.96
C ILE A 33 7.38 4.35 6.02
N ALA A 34 7.04 4.39 4.74
CA ALA A 34 7.65 3.52 3.73
C ALA A 34 7.44 4.07 2.33
N TYR A 35 8.36 3.72 1.43
CA TYR A 35 8.31 4.05 0.02
C TYR A 35 8.80 2.87 -0.80
N TRP A 36 8.09 2.56 -1.88
CA TRP A 36 8.51 1.54 -2.84
C TRP A 36 8.38 2.08 -4.25
N ARG A 37 9.15 1.51 -5.13
CA ARG A 37 9.00 1.77 -6.56
C ARG A 37 8.92 0.45 -7.30
N LYS A 38 7.87 0.28 -8.09
CA LYS A 38 7.67 -0.91 -8.93
C LYS A 38 7.65 -2.25 -8.17
N HIS A 39 7.19 -2.24 -6.92
CA HIS A 39 6.95 -3.47 -6.17
C HIS A 39 5.59 -4.04 -6.55
N ASN A 40 5.52 -4.68 -7.68
CA ASN A 40 4.27 -5.11 -8.31
C ASN A 40 3.47 -6.08 -7.44
N ARG A 41 4.14 -6.98 -6.75
CA ARG A 41 3.47 -7.97 -5.90
C ARG A 41 2.80 -7.33 -4.70
N LEU A 42 3.43 -6.34 -4.07
CA LEU A 42 2.81 -5.56 -2.99
C LEU A 42 1.61 -4.77 -3.52
N GLN A 43 1.76 -4.16 -4.68
CA GLN A 43 0.66 -3.44 -5.32
C GLN A 43 -0.54 -4.36 -5.58
N GLY A 44 -0.30 -5.57 -6.07
CA GLY A 44 -1.36 -6.54 -6.31
C GLY A 44 -2.10 -6.92 -5.03
N PHE A 45 -1.37 -7.11 -3.93
CA PHE A 45 -1.97 -7.38 -2.62
C PHE A 45 -2.88 -6.22 -2.19
N MET A 46 -2.39 -5.00 -2.28
CA MET A 46 -3.14 -3.81 -1.88
C MET A 46 -4.36 -3.56 -2.77
N GLU A 47 -4.21 -3.76 -4.07
CA GLU A 47 -5.31 -3.63 -5.03
C GLU A 47 -6.42 -4.65 -4.75
N ASN A 48 -6.07 -5.87 -4.40
CA ASN A 48 -7.04 -6.89 -4.01
C ASN A 48 -7.82 -6.46 -2.76
N LYS A 49 -7.15 -5.86 -1.80
CA LYS A 49 -7.81 -5.31 -0.59
C LYS A 49 -8.75 -4.17 -0.94
N PHE A 50 -8.29 -3.26 -1.79
CA PHE A 50 -9.10 -2.13 -2.25
C PHE A 50 -10.38 -2.62 -2.95
N ASN A 51 -10.24 -3.58 -3.85
CA ASN A 51 -11.38 -4.13 -4.59
C ASN A 51 -12.39 -4.83 -3.68
N LYS A 52 -11.91 -5.58 -2.70
CA LYS A 52 -12.78 -6.25 -1.72
C LYS A 52 -13.60 -5.24 -0.90
N ARG A 53 -13.01 -4.12 -0.53
CA ARG A 53 -13.70 -3.06 0.22
C ARG A 53 -14.76 -2.33 -0.59
N HIS A 54 -14.70 -2.45 -1.91
CA HIS A 54 -15.69 -1.90 -2.81
C HIS A 54 -16.71 -2.96 -3.25
N ASP A 55 -16.94 -3.98 -2.41
CA ASP A 55 -17.95 -5.04 -2.58
C ASP A 55 -17.81 -5.85 -3.86
N GLY A 56 -16.57 -6.02 -4.34
CA GLY A 56 -16.31 -6.76 -5.56
C GLY A 56 -16.87 -6.12 -6.84
N LYS A 57 -17.30 -4.87 -6.77
CA LYS A 57 -17.72 -4.14 -7.96
C LYS A 57 -16.57 -4.04 -8.94
N GLN A 58 -16.86 -4.24 -10.20
CA GLN A 58 -15.87 -4.07 -11.26
C GLN A 58 -15.53 -2.59 -11.36
N LEU A 59 -14.36 -2.22 -10.79
CA LEU A 59 -13.90 -0.85 -10.81
C LEU A 59 -13.08 -0.58 -12.07
N GLU A 60 -13.04 0.69 -12.47
CA GLU A 60 -12.16 1.09 -13.55
C GLU A 60 -10.70 0.81 -13.16
N TRP A 61 -9.86 0.51 -14.15
CA TRP A 61 -8.46 0.12 -13.95
C TRP A 61 -7.63 1.13 -13.14
N ASN A 62 -8.03 2.40 -13.17
CA ASN A 62 -7.32 3.47 -12.46
C ASN A 62 -8.02 3.89 -11.15
N SER A 63 -9.00 3.14 -10.69
CA SER A 63 -9.79 3.52 -9.49
C SER A 63 -8.94 3.63 -8.24
N PHE A 64 -7.91 2.82 -8.12
CA PHE A 64 -7.00 2.82 -6.97
C PHE A 64 -5.89 3.87 -7.08
N ASN A 65 -5.67 4.45 -8.25
CA ASN A 65 -4.61 5.44 -8.46
C ASN A 65 -4.85 6.68 -7.60
N CYS A 66 -3.88 7.01 -6.74
CA CYS A 66 -3.93 8.17 -5.83
C CYS A 66 -5.06 8.13 -4.80
N VAL A 67 -5.60 6.95 -4.48
CA VAL A 67 -6.65 6.80 -3.47
C VAL A 67 -6.07 6.10 -2.24
N PRO A 68 -6.19 6.69 -1.03
CA PRO A 68 -5.65 6.05 0.16
C PRO A 68 -6.41 4.78 0.53
N LEU A 69 -5.65 3.73 0.85
CA LEU A 69 -6.16 2.47 1.38
C LEU A 69 -5.73 2.38 2.85
N TYR A 70 -6.66 2.58 3.77
CA TYR A 70 -6.37 2.47 5.19
C TYR A 70 -6.21 1.01 5.60
N LEU A 71 -5.15 0.75 6.35
CA LEU A 71 -4.78 -0.60 6.75
C LEU A 71 -5.17 -0.86 8.21
N THR A 72 -5.84 -1.98 8.45
CA THR A 72 -6.15 -2.44 9.79
C THR A 72 -5.06 -3.39 10.28
N LYS A 73 -5.12 -3.74 11.57
CA LYS A 73 -4.22 -4.75 12.11
C LYS A 73 -4.36 -6.08 11.38
N GLU A 74 -5.58 -6.47 11.06
CA GLU A 74 -5.88 -7.69 10.33
C GLU A 74 -5.27 -7.66 8.93
N ASP A 75 -5.35 -6.54 8.24
CA ASP A 75 -4.71 -6.36 6.93
C ASP A 75 -3.20 -6.54 7.02
N LEU A 76 -2.58 -5.98 8.06
CA LEU A 76 -1.15 -6.07 8.28
C LEU A 76 -0.72 -7.49 8.67
N ASP A 77 -1.54 -8.20 9.44
CA ASP A 77 -1.27 -9.61 9.77
C ASP A 77 -1.30 -10.49 8.51
N GLU A 78 -2.27 -10.27 7.63
CA GLU A 78 -2.35 -10.98 6.35
C GLU A 78 -1.16 -10.66 5.45
N LEU A 79 -0.77 -9.39 5.40
CA LEU A 79 0.38 -8.95 4.62
C LEU A 79 1.67 -9.59 5.14
N GLU A 80 1.87 -9.57 6.44
CA GLU A 80 3.04 -10.20 7.07
C GLU A 80 3.14 -11.68 6.71
N LYS A 81 2.02 -12.39 6.81
CA LYS A 81 1.96 -13.82 6.46
C LYS A 81 2.31 -14.04 4.99
N ALA A 82 1.74 -13.22 4.10
CA ALA A 82 2.01 -13.32 2.67
C ALA A 82 3.48 -13.05 2.33
N ILE A 83 4.09 -12.07 3.00
CA ILE A 83 5.50 -11.74 2.82
C ILE A 83 6.39 -12.91 3.29
N LYS A 84 6.15 -13.41 4.50
CA LYS A 84 6.97 -14.49 5.09
C LYS A 84 6.88 -15.79 4.29
N SER A 85 5.71 -16.10 3.74
CA SER A 85 5.49 -17.32 2.95
C SER A 85 5.75 -17.12 1.46
N ARG A 86 6.14 -15.93 1.04
CA ARG A 86 6.34 -15.55 -0.37
C ARG A 86 5.09 -15.78 -1.24
N GLN A 87 3.92 -15.52 -0.66
CA GLN A 87 2.62 -15.70 -1.33
C GLN A 87 2.00 -14.39 -1.79
N LEU A 88 2.78 -13.32 -1.92
CA LEU A 88 2.29 -12.11 -2.55
C LEU A 88 1.91 -12.42 -4.00
N PRO A 89 0.76 -11.90 -4.48
CA PRO A 89 0.26 -12.27 -5.80
C PRO A 89 1.19 -11.80 -6.92
N GLU A 90 1.40 -12.66 -7.90
CA GLU A 90 2.09 -12.27 -9.11
C GLU A 90 1.26 -11.23 -9.84
N THR A 91 1.83 -10.05 -10.02
CA THR A 91 1.13 -8.91 -10.59
C THR A 91 1.95 -8.31 -11.72
N GLY A 92 1.40 -8.33 -12.92
CA GLY A 92 2.00 -7.68 -14.06
C GLY A 92 1.08 -6.60 -14.61
N GLY A 93 1.57 -5.83 -15.55
CA GLY A 93 0.78 -4.81 -16.21
C GLY A 93 1.63 -3.81 -16.95
N PHE A 94 1.01 -3.10 -17.89
CA PHE A 94 1.69 -2.13 -18.73
C PHE A 94 2.41 -1.04 -17.94
N PHE A 95 1.79 -0.58 -16.84
CA PHE A 95 2.36 0.48 -16.01
C PHE A 95 3.27 -0.04 -14.90
N PHE A 96 3.20 -1.32 -14.58
CA PHE A 96 3.89 -1.88 -13.41
C PHE A 96 5.24 -2.50 -13.77
N GLY A 97 5.50 -2.75 -15.06
CA GLY A 97 6.77 -3.34 -15.49
C GLY A 97 6.85 -4.82 -15.17
N GLN A 98 8.08 -5.28 -14.86
CA GLN A 98 8.36 -6.68 -14.59
C GLN A 98 7.98 -7.06 -13.16
N ASP A 99 7.78 -8.37 -12.94
CA ASP A 99 7.54 -8.93 -11.62
C ASP A 99 8.66 -8.50 -10.66
N SER A 100 8.28 -8.04 -9.48
CA SER A 100 9.22 -7.58 -8.45
C SER A 100 10.15 -8.67 -7.92
N TYR A 101 9.85 -9.95 -8.17
CA TYR A 101 10.68 -11.07 -7.75
C TYR A 101 11.58 -11.63 -8.88
N THR A 102 11.83 -10.84 -9.90
CA THR A 102 12.68 -11.25 -11.04
C THR A 102 14.16 -11.44 -10.66
N TRP A 103 14.64 -10.71 -9.67
CA TRP A 103 16.05 -10.70 -9.25
C TRP A 103 16.20 -11.35 -7.89
N GLU A 104 16.88 -12.49 -7.82
CA GLU A 104 17.04 -13.28 -6.57
C GLU A 104 17.65 -12.47 -5.42
N GLY A 105 18.67 -11.66 -5.69
CA GLY A 105 19.33 -10.83 -4.67
C GLY A 105 18.43 -9.74 -4.09
N GLU A 106 17.59 -9.18 -4.90
CA GLU A 106 16.67 -8.11 -4.49
C GLU A 106 15.47 -8.63 -3.70
N GLN A 107 15.11 -9.90 -3.86
CA GLN A 107 13.97 -10.49 -3.14
C GLN A 107 14.17 -10.46 -1.63
N GLU A 108 15.35 -10.79 -1.14
CA GLU A 108 15.61 -10.81 0.31
C GLU A 108 15.62 -9.40 0.89
N ASP A 109 16.23 -8.44 0.21
CA ASP A 109 16.23 -7.03 0.63
C ASP A 109 14.82 -6.45 0.63
N MET A 110 14.04 -6.77 -0.39
CA MET A 110 12.65 -6.35 -0.52
C MET A 110 11.79 -6.94 0.59
N LYS A 111 11.98 -8.22 0.89
CA LYS A 111 11.29 -8.91 1.98
C LYS A 111 11.59 -8.26 3.33
N ALA A 112 12.86 -7.97 3.61
CA ALA A 112 13.27 -7.32 4.85
C ALA A 112 12.65 -5.93 4.99
N TYR A 113 12.65 -5.17 3.91
CA TYR A 113 12.04 -3.84 3.88
C TYR A 113 10.52 -3.89 4.11
N ASP A 114 9.85 -4.84 3.47
CA ASP A 114 8.40 -5.02 3.63
C ASP A 114 8.03 -5.41 5.06
N LEU A 115 8.80 -6.30 5.67
CA LEU A 115 8.58 -6.71 7.07
C LEU A 115 8.84 -5.55 8.04
N GLU A 116 9.83 -4.72 7.78
CA GLU A 116 10.08 -3.52 8.57
C GLU A 116 8.93 -2.53 8.47
N PHE A 117 8.35 -2.37 7.28
CA PHE A 117 7.15 -1.57 7.09
C PHE A 117 5.99 -2.11 7.93
N VAL A 118 5.72 -3.41 7.86
CA VAL A 118 4.63 -4.03 8.63
C VAL A 118 4.81 -3.77 10.12
N LYS A 119 6.03 -3.91 10.63
CA LYS A 119 6.37 -3.64 12.03
C LYS A 119 6.05 -2.19 12.41
N LYS A 120 6.54 -1.24 11.62
CA LYS A 120 6.29 0.20 11.85
C LYS A 120 4.80 0.53 11.79
N ALA A 121 4.09 -0.05 10.85
CA ALA A 121 2.66 0.17 10.69
C ALA A 121 1.87 -0.35 11.90
N LYS A 122 2.18 -1.56 12.38
CA LYS A 122 1.54 -2.13 13.56
C LYS A 122 1.83 -1.28 14.81
N GLU A 123 3.06 -0.87 15.02
CA GLU A 123 3.45 0.00 16.13
C GLU A 123 2.69 1.33 16.07
N SER A 124 2.55 1.88 14.87
CA SER A 124 1.82 3.12 14.65
C SER A 124 0.35 2.99 15.04
N LEU A 125 -0.29 1.88 14.66
CA LEU A 125 -1.68 1.62 15.04
C LEU A 125 -1.83 1.52 16.57
N GLU A 126 -0.89 0.85 17.24
CA GLU A 126 -0.89 0.74 18.71
C GLU A 126 -0.75 2.10 19.38
N GLN A 127 -0.03 3.03 18.76
CA GLN A 127 0.16 4.39 19.26
C GLN A 127 -0.99 5.34 18.91
N GLY A 128 -2.05 4.82 18.28
CA GLY A 128 -3.23 5.59 17.93
C GLY A 128 -3.15 6.32 16.58
N TYR A 129 -2.13 6.04 15.79
CA TYR A 129 -2.06 6.55 14.41
C TYR A 129 -2.98 5.77 13.48
N LYS A 130 -3.41 6.42 12.42
CA LYS A 130 -3.99 5.75 11.26
C LYS A 130 -2.89 5.54 10.24
N VAL A 131 -2.91 4.40 9.55
CA VAL A 131 -1.92 4.04 8.52
C VAL A 131 -2.64 3.80 7.21
N PHE A 132 -2.14 4.38 6.12
CA PHE A 132 -2.68 4.11 4.80
C PHE A 132 -1.58 3.92 3.76
N TYR A 133 -1.94 3.17 2.73
CA TYR A 133 -1.14 2.92 1.56
C TYR A 133 -1.71 3.72 0.39
N GLU A 134 -0.85 4.32 -0.39
CA GLU A 134 -1.23 5.08 -1.58
C GLU A 134 -0.26 4.77 -2.71
N CYS A 135 -0.78 4.68 -3.91
CA CYS A 135 0.02 4.39 -5.09
C CYS A 135 -0.27 5.42 -6.19
N TRP A 136 0.73 5.61 -7.04
CA TRP A 136 0.63 6.52 -8.17
C TRP A 136 1.31 5.90 -9.38
N TRP A 137 0.56 5.78 -10.47
CA TRP A 137 1.11 5.31 -11.74
C TRP A 137 0.66 6.15 -12.92
#